data_6dba28d1e64665edca8c47f808767abe
#
_entry.id   6dba28d1e64665edca8c47f808767abe
#
_cell.length_a   1.000
_cell.length_b   1.000
_cell.length_c   1.000
_cell.angle_alpha   90.00
_cell.angle_beta   90.00
_cell.angle_gamma   90.00
#
_symmetry.space_group_name_H-M   'P 1'
#
loop_
_entity.id
_entity.type
_entity.pdbx_description
1 polymer ?
#
loop_
_entity_poly.entity_id
_entity_poly.type
_entity_poly.pdbx_seq_one_letter_code
_entity_poly.pdbx_strand_id
1 'polypeptide(L)'
;MEIQNNKINELKKEYSSEARIIAESESFYSKSNLITIIAAASENNVIGNDNKLIWHLSDDLKHFKNLTKDHHVIMGRKTFESMPKALPNRTNIVITRNKDYVGENITVVQSLEEALNIAKDDSQPFIIGGGEIYNLAIEIADRIELTRVHSEFNGDAFFPTIDPNKWTEVKRDARKKDEKHSYDFTFIRYDKKQ
;
A
#
# COMPACT_ATOMS: atom_id res chain seq x y z
N MET A 1 42.23 16.50 32.14
CA MET A 1 41.10 17.36 31.77
C MET A 1 40.85 17.44 30.24
N GLU A 2 41.90 17.59 29.40
CA GLU A 2 41.73 17.63 27.92
C GLU A 2 41.16 16.37 27.29
N ILE A 3 41.54 15.16 27.77
CA ILE A 3 41.05 13.86 27.22
C ILE A 3 39.57 13.66 27.49
N GLN A 4 39.05 14.12 28.63
CA GLN A 4 37.60 14.06 28.95
C GLN A 4 36.78 15.05 28.11
N ASN A 5 37.30 16.20 27.82
CA ASN A 5 36.62 17.21 26.99
C ASN A 5 36.54 16.76 25.50
N ASN A 6 37.58 16.07 24.98
CA ASN A 6 37.56 15.54 23.63
C ASN A 6 36.50 14.44 23.48
N LYS A 7 36.38 13.52 24.44
CA LYS A 7 35.40 12.43 24.43
C LYS A 7 33.94 12.96 24.53
N ILE A 8 33.71 14.02 25.30
CA ILE A 8 32.41 14.69 25.40
C ILE A 8 32.06 15.40 24.08
N ASN A 9 33.03 15.97 23.40
CA ASN A 9 32.83 16.65 22.12
C ASN A 9 32.59 15.65 20.97
N GLU A 10 33.20 14.47 20.99
CA GLU A 10 32.92 13.38 20.04
C GLU A 10 31.52 12.81 20.24
N LEU A 11 31.11 12.53 21.50
CA LEU A 11 29.77 12.09 21.82
C LEU A 11 28.70 13.12 21.40
N LYS A 12 28.95 14.41 21.62
CA LYS A 12 28.04 15.48 21.16
C LYS A 12 27.92 15.57 19.65
N LYS A 13 28.99 15.23 18.90
CA LYS A 13 28.96 15.15 17.43
C LYS A 13 28.17 13.94 16.95
N GLU A 14 28.34 12.81 17.61
CA GLU A 14 27.65 11.56 17.30
C GLU A 14 26.13 11.66 17.60
N TYR A 15 25.76 12.16 18.77
CA TYR A 15 24.35 12.46 19.12
C TYR A 15 23.72 13.53 18.21
N SER A 16 24.50 14.52 17.76
CA SER A 16 24.04 15.52 16.79
C SER A 16 23.82 14.92 15.40
N SER A 17 24.60 13.91 14.99
CA SER A 17 24.41 13.22 13.70
C SER A 17 23.23 12.27 13.74
N GLU A 18 23.03 11.53 14.84
CA GLU A 18 21.85 10.67 15.02
C GLU A 18 20.55 11.49 15.13
N ALA A 19 20.56 12.58 15.91
CA ALA A 19 19.43 13.50 15.99
C ALA A 19 19.13 14.18 14.64
N ARG A 20 20.16 14.41 13.80
CA ARG A 20 20.01 14.94 12.47
C ARG A 20 19.47 13.90 11.50
N ILE A 21 19.88 12.63 11.60
CA ILE A 21 19.35 11.50 10.84
C ILE A 21 17.89 11.25 11.22
N ILE A 22 17.55 11.32 12.51
CA ILE A 22 16.17 11.20 12.99
C ILE A 22 15.34 12.39 12.54
N ALA A 23 15.84 13.63 12.65
CA ALA A 23 15.15 14.83 12.17
C ALA A 23 15.05 14.88 10.64
N GLU A 24 16.04 14.38 9.91
CA GLU A 24 16.00 14.22 8.46
C GLU A 24 15.04 13.09 8.06
N SER A 25 14.96 11.99 8.82
CA SER A 25 13.93 10.95 8.62
C SER A 25 12.52 11.47 8.95
N GLU A 26 12.34 12.22 10.03
CA GLU A 26 11.06 12.86 10.38
C GLU A 26 10.69 14.00 9.39
N SER A 27 11.67 14.72 8.83
CA SER A 27 11.45 15.73 7.78
C SER A 27 11.17 15.11 6.42
N PHE A 28 11.68 13.90 6.15
CA PHE A 28 11.34 13.13 4.95
C PHE A 28 9.87 12.63 4.98
N TYR A 29 9.33 12.43 6.17
CA TYR A 29 7.92 12.14 6.42
C TYR A 29 7.16 13.39 6.90
N SER A 30 7.45 14.56 6.34
CA SER A 30 6.53 15.69 6.43
C SER A 30 5.22 15.27 5.78
N LYS A 31 4.29 14.88 6.63
CA LYS A 31 3.00 14.23 6.38
C LYS A 31 2.08 15.09 5.49
N SER A 32 2.40 15.20 4.20
CA SER A 32 1.48 15.76 3.23
C SER A 32 0.67 14.69 2.50
N ASN A 33 1.11 13.42 2.54
CA ASN A 33 0.56 12.34 1.73
C ASN A 33 -0.23 11.36 2.59
N LEU A 34 -1.44 11.03 2.16
CA LEU A 34 -2.28 10.01 2.76
C LEU A 34 -1.98 8.66 2.13
N ILE A 35 -0.97 7.94 2.63
CA ILE A 35 -0.61 6.61 2.10
C ILE A 35 -1.79 5.67 2.30
N THR A 36 -2.39 5.24 1.19
CA THR A 36 -3.61 4.45 1.20
C THR A 36 -3.39 3.07 0.61
N ILE A 37 -3.73 2.02 1.36
CA ILE A 37 -3.86 0.67 0.84
C ILE A 37 -5.26 0.53 0.22
N ILE A 38 -5.36 -0.04 -0.98
CA ILE A 38 -6.65 -0.42 -1.56
C ILE A 38 -6.61 -1.89 -1.98
N ALA A 39 -7.60 -2.67 -1.53
CA ALA A 39 -7.68 -4.10 -1.77
C ALA A 39 -9.11 -4.61 -1.79
N ALA A 40 -9.35 -5.72 -2.49
CA ALA A 40 -10.51 -6.57 -2.29
C ALA A 40 -10.04 -7.89 -1.67
N ALA A 41 -10.70 -8.34 -0.61
CA ALA A 41 -10.37 -9.57 0.10
C ALA A 41 -11.63 -10.31 0.55
N SER A 42 -11.60 -11.64 0.51
CA SER A 42 -12.64 -12.52 1.02
C SER A 42 -12.71 -12.52 2.56
N GLU A 43 -13.70 -13.21 3.15
CA GLU A 43 -13.81 -13.33 4.62
C GLU A 43 -12.58 -13.99 5.25
N ASN A 44 -11.96 -14.94 4.56
CA ASN A 44 -10.71 -15.58 4.98
C ASN A 44 -9.45 -14.88 4.44
N ASN A 45 -9.55 -13.58 4.10
CA ASN A 45 -8.46 -12.71 3.62
C ASN A 45 -7.78 -13.12 2.31
N VAL A 46 -8.32 -14.05 1.55
CA VAL A 46 -7.79 -14.38 0.21
C VAL A 46 -7.98 -13.18 -0.72
N ILE A 47 -6.95 -12.84 -1.50
CA ILE A 47 -6.96 -11.78 -2.51
C ILE A 47 -6.77 -12.31 -3.94
N GLY A 48 -6.40 -13.58 -4.08
CA GLY A 48 -6.15 -14.19 -5.38
C GLY A 48 -5.67 -15.62 -5.27
N ASN A 49 -5.65 -16.29 -6.42
CA ASN A 49 -5.10 -17.62 -6.58
C ASN A 49 -4.41 -17.70 -7.95
N ASP A 50 -3.23 -18.31 -8.02
CA ASP A 50 -2.45 -18.45 -9.25
C ASP A 50 -2.35 -17.15 -10.06
N ASN A 51 -2.00 -16.07 -9.34
CA ASN A 51 -1.85 -14.71 -9.88
C ASN A 51 -3.12 -14.14 -10.57
N LYS A 52 -4.31 -14.60 -10.19
CA LYS A 52 -5.61 -14.14 -10.73
C LYS A 52 -6.57 -13.75 -9.62
N LEU A 53 -7.43 -12.78 -9.90
CA LEU A 53 -8.60 -12.52 -9.06
C LEU A 53 -9.60 -13.69 -9.19
N ILE A 54 -10.18 -14.11 -8.05
CA ILE A 54 -11.09 -15.24 -7.98
C ILE A 54 -12.54 -14.84 -8.28
N TRP A 55 -12.88 -13.57 -8.03
CA TRP A 55 -14.21 -13.01 -8.26
C TRP A 55 -14.18 -11.89 -9.28
N HIS A 56 -15.35 -11.59 -9.79
CA HIS A 56 -15.58 -10.41 -10.63
C HIS A 56 -16.68 -9.54 -10.01
N LEU A 57 -16.34 -8.32 -9.61
CA LEU A 57 -17.26 -7.34 -9.04
C LEU A 57 -17.10 -6.03 -9.81
N SER A 58 -18.04 -5.75 -10.71
CA SER A 58 -17.96 -4.57 -11.59
C SER A 58 -17.95 -3.24 -10.83
N ASP A 59 -18.65 -3.18 -9.71
CA ASP A 59 -18.70 -1.97 -8.89
C ASP A 59 -17.42 -1.77 -8.06
N ASP A 60 -16.75 -2.86 -7.66
CA ASP A 60 -15.42 -2.81 -7.06
C ASP A 60 -14.38 -2.25 -8.04
N LEU A 61 -14.39 -2.72 -9.28
CA LEU A 61 -13.51 -2.21 -10.33
C LEU A 61 -13.74 -0.70 -10.62
N LYS A 62 -15.00 -0.25 -10.59
CA LYS A 62 -15.34 1.18 -10.72
C LYS A 62 -14.86 1.97 -9.51
N HIS A 63 -15.07 1.45 -8.31
CA HIS A 63 -14.64 2.06 -7.05
C HIS A 63 -13.11 2.22 -7.04
N PHE A 64 -12.37 1.15 -7.33
CA PHE A 64 -10.93 1.16 -7.50
C PHE A 64 -10.46 2.22 -8.52
N LYS A 65 -11.08 2.23 -9.72
CA LYS A 65 -10.75 3.20 -10.77
C LYS A 65 -10.98 4.63 -10.31
N ASN A 66 -12.09 4.91 -9.63
CA ASN A 66 -12.45 6.25 -9.20
C ASN A 66 -11.51 6.79 -8.12
N LEU A 67 -11.11 5.92 -7.16
CA LEU A 67 -10.19 6.31 -6.09
C LEU A 67 -8.76 6.51 -6.58
N THR A 68 -8.28 5.64 -7.48
CA THR A 68 -6.87 5.64 -7.89
C THR A 68 -6.55 6.50 -9.10
N LYS A 69 -7.58 7.06 -9.77
CA LYS A 69 -7.39 7.90 -10.95
C LYS A 69 -6.59 9.15 -10.62
N ASP A 70 -5.62 9.47 -11.48
CA ASP A 70 -4.72 10.62 -11.39
C ASP A 70 -3.73 10.56 -10.20
N HIS A 71 -3.60 9.38 -9.56
CA HIS A 71 -2.68 9.10 -8.46
C HIS A 71 -1.55 8.14 -8.85
N HIS A 72 -0.54 8.04 -8.00
CA HIS A 72 0.47 6.99 -8.05
C HIS A 72 -0.12 5.68 -7.54
N VAL A 73 0.12 4.59 -8.27
CA VAL A 73 -0.25 3.24 -7.87
C VAL A 73 1.01 2.39 -7.73
N ILE A 74 1.20 1.83 -6.55
CA ILE A 74 2.39 1.07 -6.15
C ILE A 74 1.99 -0.40 -6.03
N MET A 75 2.73 -1.29 -6.70
CA MET A 75 2.43 -2.72 -6.74
C MET A 75 3.67 -3.57 -6.86
N GLY A 76 3.58 -4.83 -6.47
CA GLY A 76 4.59 -5.84 -6.78
C GLY A 76 4.52 -6.31 -8.25
N ARG A 77 5.65 -6.82 -8.77
CA ARG A 77 5.77 -7.31 -10.15
C ARG A 77 4.67 -8.31 -10.52
N LYS A 78 4.38 -9.31 -9.68
CA LYS A 78 3.34 -10.32 -9.96
C LYS A 78 1.96 -9.69 -10.13
N THR A 79 1.63 -8.67 -9.34
CA THR A 79 0.38 -7.91 -9.49
C THR A 79 0.34 -7.17 -10.82
N PHE A 80 1.43 -6.54 -11.24
CA PHE A 80 1.51 -5.91 -12.55
C PHE A 80 1.34 -6.92 -13.69
N GLU A 81 2.00 -8.08 -13.62
CA GLU A 81 1.91 -9.14 -14.62
C GLU A 81 0.52 -9.80 -14.71
N SER A 82 -0.30 -9.70 -13.66
CA SER A 82 -1.70 -10.16 -13.69
C SER A 82 -2.64 -9.23 -14.46
N MET A 83 -2.18 -8.02 -14.77
CA MET A 83 -2.94 -7.03 -15.53
C MET A 83 -2.53 -7.04 -17.01
N PRO A 84 -3.46 -6.75 -17.94
CA PRO A 84 -3.14 -6.75 -19.38
C PRO A 84 -2.17 -5.64 -19.80
N LYS A 85 -2.10 -4.54 -19.03
CA LYS A 85 -1.23 -3.37 -19.24
C LYS A 85 -1.21 -2.46 -18.03
N ALA A 86 -0.30 -1.49 -18.02
CA ALA A 86 -0.27 -0.41 -17.03
C ALA A 86 -1.62 0.32 -16.95
N LEU A 87 -2.01 0.70 -15.75
CA LEU A 87 -3.28 1.38 -15.49
C LEU A 87 -3.25 2.79 -16.11
N PRO A 88 -4.20 3.14 -17.00
CA PRO A 88 -4.22 4.45 -17.65
C PRO A 88 -4.56 5.58 -16.66
N ASN A 89 -4.04 6.78 -16.91
CA ASN A 89 -4.21 7.99 -16.07
C ASN A 89 -3.74 7.77 -14.61
N ARG A 90 -2.65 7.05 -14.44
CA ARG A 90 -1.98 6.78 -13.16
C ARG A 90 -0.49 6.65 -13.40
N THR A 91 0.31 7.05 -12.42
CA THR A 91 1.73 6.72 -12.42
C THR A 91 1.90 5.33 -11.81
N ASN A 92 2.30 4.36 -12.65
CA ASN A 92 2.43 2.96 -12.22
C ASN A 92 3.86 2.72 -11.73
N ILE A 93 4.01 2.33 -10.45
CA ILE A 93 5.30 2.01 -9.82
C ILE A 93 5.30 0.53 -9.46
N VAL A 94 6.28 -0.21 -9.98
CA VAL A 94 6.39 -1.66 -9.82
C VAL A 94 7.61 -2.01 -8.98
N ILE A 95 7.38 -2.66 -7.86
CA ILE A 95 8.43 -3.12 -6.94
C ILE A 95 8.87 -4.52 -7.36
N THR A 96 10.19 -4.70 -7.61
CA THR A 96 10.76 -6.01 -7.92
C THR A 96 12.24 -6.09 -7.55
N ARG A 97 12.70 -7.26 -7.09
CA ARG A 97 14.12 -7.54 -6.86
C ARG A 97 14.90 -7.77 -8.15
N ASN A 98 14.21 -8.03 -9.28
CA ASN A 98 14.86 -8.16 -10.58
C ASN A 98 15.20 -6.78 -11.13
N LYS A 99 16.50 -6.44 -11.14
CA LYS A 99 17.02 -5.15 -11.62
C LYS A 99 16.87 -4.95 -13.13
N ASP A 100 16.78 -6.03 -13.87
CA ASP A 100 16.68 -6.04 -15.32
C ASP A 100 15.21 -6.06 -15.79
N TYR A 101 14.26 -6.00 -14.83
CA TYR A 101 12.83 -5.96 -15.17
C TYR A 101 12.48 -4.63 -15.84
N VAL A 102 11.87 -4.73 -17.00
CA VAL A 102 11.37 -3.58 -17.76
C VAL A 102 9.91 -3.79 -18.12
N GLY A 103 9.18 -2.74 -18.25
CA GLY A 103 7.78 -2.78 -18.67
C GLY A 103 7.36 -1.44 -19.26
N GLU A 104 6.33 -1.48 -20.06
CA GLU A 104 5.82 -0.30 -20.75
C GLU A 104 4.95 0.54 -19.81
N ASN A 105 5.17 1.86 -19.77
CA ASN A 105 4.44 2.84 -18.96
C ASN A 105 4.48 2.55 -17.45
N ILE A 106 5.62 2.04 -16.95
CA ILE A 106 5.86 1.82 -15.53
C ILE A 106 7.20 2.41 -15.10
N THR A 107 7.30 2.72 -13.80
CA THR A 107 8.57 2.99 -13.12
C THR A 107 8.91 1.79 -12.26
N VAL A 108 10.10 1.21 -12.46
CA VAL A 108 10.57 0.04 -11.71
C VAL A 108 11.46 0.48 -10.57
N VAL A 109 11.20 -0.07 -9.38
CA VAL A 109 11.95 0.20 -8.15
C VAL A 109 12.22 -1.09 -7.39
N GLN A 110 13.12 -1.07 -6.40
CA GLN A 110 13.51 -2.26 -5.65
C GLN A 110 12.91 -2.34 -4.25
N SER A 111 12.35 -1.25 -3.74
CA SER A 111 11.78 -1.19 -2.40
C SER A 111 10.49 -0.36 -2.36
N LEU A 112 9.71 -0.55 -1.29
CA LEU A 112 8.54 0.28 -0.99
C LEU A 112 8.95 1.71 -0.66
N GLU A 113 10.09 1.89 -0.01
CA GLU A 113 10.66 3.21 0.31
C GLU A 113 10.97 4.00 -0.96
N GLU A 114 11.66 3.39 -1.94
CA GLU A 114 11.91 4.02 -3.25
C GLU A 114 10.61 4.40 -3.96
N ALA A 115 9.60 3.50 -3.91
CA ALA A 115 8.29 3.76 -4.50
C ALA A 115 7.60 4.98 -3.87
N LEU A 116 7.61 5.08 -2.54
CA LEU A 116 7.02 6.20 -1.80
C LEU A 116 7.79 7.50 -2.02
N ASN A 117 9.11 7.43 -2.15
CA ASN A 117 9.91 8.62 -2.49
C ASN A 117 9.57 9.18 -3.88
N ILE A 118 9.28 8.32 -4.87
CA ILE A 118 8.81 8.76 -6.18
C ILE A 118 7.42 9.39 -6.07
N ALA A 119 6.55 8.83 -5.23
CA ALA A 119 5.17 9.29 -5.04
C ALA A 119 5.03 10.44 -4.02
N LYS A 120 6.14 11.03 -3.54
CA LYS A 120 6.14 12.02 -2.43
C LYS A 120 5.29 13.27 -2.69
N ASP A 121 5.12 13.67 -3.94
CA ASP A 121 4.35 14.87 -4.33
C ASP A 121 2.87 14.54 -4.63
N ASP A 122 2.48 13.27 -4.52
CA ASP A 122 1.08 12.84 -4.64
C ASP A 122 0.39 12.95 -3.28
N SER A 123 -0.72 13.65 -3.22
CA SER A 123 -1.50 13.80 -1.98
C SER A 123 -2.04 12.50 -1.42
N GLN A 124 -2.25 11.47 -2.27
CA GLN A 124 -2.78 10.18 -1.87
C GLN A 124 -2.25 9.04 -2.75
N PRO A 125 -1.00 8.59 -2.56
CA PRO A 125 -0.49 7.43 -3.26
C PRO A 125 -1.21 6.15 -2.80
N PHE A 126 -1.53 5.25 -3.75
CA PHE A 126 -2.24 4.00 -3.50
C PHE A 126 -1.33 2.79 -3.62
N ILE A 127 -1.35 1.93 -2.61
CA ILE A 127 -0.69 0.62 -2.61
C ILE A 127 -1.75 -0.41 -2.99
N ILE A 128 -1.55 -1.08 -4.13
CA ILE A 128 -2.55 -1.95 -4.76
C ILE A 128 -2.18 -3.45 -4.75
N GLY A 129 -1.10 -3.80 -4.01
CA GLY A 129 -0.76 -5.19 -3.75
C GLY A 129 0.49 -5.72 -4.48
N GLY A 130 0.73 -7.04 -4.46
CA GLY A 130 0.01 -8.13 -3.82
C GLY A 130 0.33 -8.33 -2.33
N GLY A 131 0.11 -9.54 -1.84
CA GLY A 131 0.18 -9.86 -0.42
C GLY A 131 1.48 -9.45 0.27
N GLU A 132 2.65 -9.70 -0.33
CA GLU A 132 3.94 -9.27 0.21
C GLU A 132 4.00 -7.74 0.37
N ILE A 133 3.52 -6.99 -0.63
CA ILE A 133 3.54 -5.52 -0.59
C ILE A 133 2.53 -4.99 0.42
N TYR A 134 1.34 -5.62 0.55
CA TYR A 134 0.38 -5.26 1.59
C TYR A 134 0.94 -5.48 3.00
N ASN A 135 1.65 -6.61 3.23
CA ASN A 135 2.29 -6.89 4.53
C ASN A 135 3.36 -5.84 4.91
N LEU A 136 4.13 -5.35 3.94
CA LEU A 136 5.08 -4.25 4.18
C LEU A 136 4.36 -2.92 4.44
N ALA A 137 3.29 -2.66 3.69
CA ALA A 137 2.62 -1.37 3.69
C ALA A 137 1.71 -1.15 4.90
N ILE A 138 1.13 -2.20 5.51
CA ILE A 138 0.14 -2.07 6.59
C ILE A 138 0.72 -1.36 7.82
N GLU A 139 2.03 -1.46 8.03
CA GLU A 139 2.70 -0.80 9.16
C GLU A 139 2.91 0.71 8.95
N ILE A 140 2.92 1.18 7.70
CA ILE A 140 3.23 2.58 7.36
C ILE A 140 2.05 3.33 6.75
N ALA A 141 1.04 2.63 6.22
CA ALA A 141 -0.15 3.24 5.64
C ALA A 141 -0.97 4.01 6.69
N ASP A 142 -1.66 5.05 6.23
CA ASP A 142 -2.56 5.89 7.03
C ASP A 142 -4.02 5.45 6.87
N ARG A 143 -4.36 4.84 5.72
CA ARG A 143 -5.73 4.43 5.35
C ARG A 143 -5.76 3.09 4.65
N ILE A 144 -6.86 2.35 4.86
CA ILE A 144 -7.19 1.13 4.10
C ILE A 144 -8.58 1.32 3.50
N GLU A 145 -8.68 1.24 2.18
CA GLU A 145 -9.92 1.08 1.41
C GLU A 145 -10.08 -0.41 1.08
N LEU A 146 -10.91 -1.11 1.82
CA LEU A 146 -11.12 -2.55 1.69
C LEU A 146 -12.49 -2.86 1.10
N THR A 147 -12.52 -3.65 0.04
CA THR A 147 -13.72 -4.35 -0.40
C THR A 147 -13.75 -5.74 0.23
N ARG A 148 -14.59 -5.95 1.24
CA ARG A 148 -14.81 -7.24 1.86
C ARG A 148 -15.83 -8.04 1.05
N VAL A 149 -15.40 -9.12 0.42
CA VAL A 149 -16.25 -10.06 -0.33
C VAL A 149 -16.78 -11.10 0.65
N HIS A 150 -18.11 -11.19 0.83
CA HIS A 150 -18.76 -12.05 1.80
C HIS A 150 -18.86 -13.50 1.31
N SER A 151 -17.72 -14.11 1.17
CA SER A 151 -17.52 -15.53 0.87
C SER A 151 -16.10 -15.95 1.25
N GLU A 152 -15.85 -17.24 1.43
CA GLU A 152 -14.52 -17.80 1.59
C GLU A 152 -14.06 -18.47 0.31
N PHE A 153 -12.77 -18.40 0.03
CA PHE A 153 -12.16 -18.96 -1.18
C PHE A 153 -10.86 -19.70 -0.85
N ASN A 154 -10.52 -20.67 -1.68
CA ASN A 154 -9.17 -21.20 -1.73
C ASN A 154 -8.28 -20.25 -2.54
N GLY A 155 -7.09 -19.92 -2.01
CA GLY A 155 -6.16 -19.04 -2.67
C GLY A 155 -4.76 -19.16 -2.08
N ASP A 156 -3.79 -18.56 -2.76
CA ASP A 156 -2.37 -18.57 -2.40
C ASP A 156 -1.82 -17.18 -2.03
N ALA A 157 -2.62 -16.14 -2.22
CA ALA A 157 -2.30 -14.76 -1.86
C ALA A 157 -3.32 -14.21 -0.86
N PHE A 158 -2.82 -13.54 0.19
CA PHE A 158 -3.65 -13.09 1.31
C PHE A 158 -3.40 -11.62 1.65
N PHE A 159 -4.47 -10.96 2.08
CA PHE A 159 -4.41 -9.65 2.72
C PHE A 159 -4.01 -9.81 4.19
N PRO A 160 -3.17 -8.93 4.77
CA PRO A 160 -2.82 -8.99 6.18
C PRO A 160 -4.03 -8.79 7.09
N THR A 161 -3.95 -9.36 8.29
CA THR A 161 -4.96 -9.13 9.32
C THR A 161 -4.97 -7.66 9.74
N ILE A 162 -6.14 -7.04 9.75
CA ILE A 162 -6.33 -5.66 10.22
C ILE A 162 -6.48 -5.72 11.75
N ASP A 163 -5.47 -5.23 12.47
CA ASP A 163 -5.49 -5.18 13.94
C ASP A 163 -6.43 -4.07 14.42
N PRO A 164 -7.52 -4.40 15.15
CA PRO A 164 -8.45 -3.40 15.65
C PRO A 164 -7.83 -2.46 16.70
N ASN A 165 -6.67 -2.79 17.25
CA ASN A 165 -5.93 -1.89 18.13
C ASN A 165 -5.21 -0.77 17.35
N LYS A 166 -4.84 -1.02 16.09
CA LYS A 166 -4.12 -0.09 15.22
C LYS A 166 -5.05 0.66 14.25
N TRP A 167 -6.21 0.08 13.92
CA TRP A 167 -7.11 0.59 12.88
C TRP A 167 -8.52 0.83 13.40
N THR A 168 -9.16 1.91 12.94
CA THR A 168 -10.55 2.24 13.24
C THR A 168 -11.37 2.21 11.95
N GLU A 169 -12.45 1.44 11.93
CA GLU A 169 -13.42 1.52 10.84
C GLU A 169 -14.16 2.87 10.91
N VAL A 170 -14.08 3.65 9.83
CA VAL A 170 -14.65 5.00 9.75
C VAL A 170 -15.78 5.10 8.72
N LYS A 171 -15.90 4.11 7.82
CA LYS A 171 -16.96 4.07 6.81
C LYS A 171 -17.27 2.63 6.43
N ARG A 172 -18.56 2.35 6.21
CA ARG A 172 -19.08 1.06 5.72
C ARG A 172 -20.23 1.30 4.73
N ASP A 173 -20.18 0.62 3.58
CA ASP A 173 -21.23 0.65 2.55
C ASP A 173 -21.45 -0.77 2.03
N ALA A 174 -22.51 -1.43 2.51
CA ALA A 174 -22.82 -2.81 2.17
C ALA A 174 -23.60 -2.90 0.85
N ARG A 175 -23.22 -3.85 0.01
CA ARG A 175 -23.82 -4.15 -1.28
C ARG A 175 -24.29 -5.59 -1.34
N LYS A 176 -25.51 -5.80 -1.81
CA LYS A 176 -26.04 -7.14 -2.03
C LYS A 176 -25.67 -7.66 -3.40
N LYS A 177 -25.53 -8.99 -3.49
CA LYS A 177 -25.42 -9.68 -4.79
C LYS A 177 -26.63 -9.35 -5.67
N ASP A 178 -26.38 -9.25 -6.95
CA ASP A 178 -27.38 -8.98 -7.98
C ASP A 178 -27.00 -9.69 -9.29
N GLU A 179 -27.65 -9.36 -10.39
CA GLU A 179 -27.37 -9.94 -11.71
C GLU A 179 -25.93 -9.71 -12.20
N LYS A 180 -25.23 -8.68 -11.67
CA LYS A 180 -23.86 -8.28 -12.03
C LYS A 180 -22.81 -8.73 -11.02
N HIS A 181 -23.24 -9.09 -9.82
CA HIS A 181 -22.36 -9.40 -8.70
C HIS A 181 -22.77 -10.73 -8.06
N SER A 182 -21.93 -11.74 -8.19
CA SER A 182 -22.19 -13.09 -7.67
C SER A 182 -22.16 -13.19 -6.14
N TYR A 183 -21.59 -12.19 -5.45
CA TYR A 183 -21.41 -12.19 -4.00
C TYR A 183 -21.90 -10.88 -3.40
N ASP A 184 -22.38 -10.94 -2.16
CA ASP A 184 -22.51 -9.78 -1.30
C ASP A 184 -21.11 -9.22 -1.01
N PHE A 185 -20.97 -7.91 -0.91
CA PHE A 185 -19.68 -7.30 -0.57
C PHE A 185 -19.90 -5.98 0.17
N THR A 186 -18.87 -5.49 0.84
CA THR A 186 -18.92 -4.24 1.59
C THR A 186 -17.67 -3.41 1.31
N PHE A 187 -17.84 -2.16 0.94
CA PHE A 187 -16.76 -1.17 0.96
C PHE A 187 -16.55 -0.70 2.38
N ILE A 188 -15.33 -0.83 2.89
CA ILE A 188 -14.98 -0.46 4.25
C ILE A 188 -13.73 0.42 4.20
N ARG A 189 -13.78 1.53 4.92
CA ARG A 189 -12.60 2.37 5.14
C ARG A 189 -12.14 2.24 6.58
N TYR A 190 -10.85 2.03 6.73
CA TYR A 190 -10.18 2.10 8.02
C TYR A 190 -9.16 3.23 7.99
N ASP A 191 -9.13 4.02 9.06
CA ASP A 191 -8.06 5.00 9.31
C ASP A 191 -7.18 4.51 10.44
N LYS A 192 -5.87 4.76 10.35
CA LYS A 192 -4.91 4.38 11.36
C LYS A 192 -5.15 5.19 12.64
N LYS A 193 -5.15 4.54 13.78
CA LYS A 193 -5.21 5.21 15.09
C LYS A 193 -3.93 6.02 15.32
N GLN A 194 -4.10 7.24 15.78
CA GLN A 194 -2.99 8.10 16.21
C GLN A 194 -2.44 7.67 17.57
#